data_e0c181212f525698621b895ea4c614df
#
_entry.id   e0c181212f525698621b895ea4c614df
#
_cell.length_a   1.000
_cell.length_b   1.000
_cell.length_c   1.000
_cell.angle_alpha   90.00
_cell.angle_beta   90.00
_cell.angle_gamma   90.00
#
_symmetry.space_group_name_H-M   'P 1'
#
loop_
_entity.id
_entity.type
_entity.pdbx_description
1 polymer ?
#
loop_
_entity_poly.entity_id
_entity_poly.type
_entity_poly.pdbx_seq_one_letter_code
_entity_poly.pdbx_strand_id
1 'polypeptide(L)'
;MLSPMKIFLAAMIALGTVLSARAQLHTEAVEYKDGDAVLEGYLAYNNSTATGKRPGVLIVHQWMGLTDYEKKRAEMLAQLGYVVFCADIYGKGIRPQDTQTASAQAGKYKSDRALLRERANAGLAVLEKNDLTDTKRVAAIGYCFGGTTVLELARSGADIAGVVSFHGGLDSPKPEDGKNIKCKVLVCHGADDPFNPAKDVTAFENEMRDSKVDWQLIKYGGAVHSFTQWNAGNDNSKGAAYNEKADKRSWQDMKQFFTEIFQ
;
A
#
# COMPACT_ATOMS: atom_id res chain seq x y z
N MET A 1 -31.10 27.59 -75.15
CA MET A 1 -30.25 28.11 -74.05
C MET A 1 -30.69 27.46 -72.75
N LEU A 2 -29.97 26.45 -72.33
CA LEU A 2 -30.27 25.69 -71.11
C LEU A 2 -29.43 26.22 -69.98
N SER A 3 -30.07 26.59 -68.85
CA SER A 3 -29.45 27.13 -67.64
C SER A 3 -28.92 25.93 -66.77
N PRO A 4 -27.72 26.05 -66.20
CA PRO A 4 -27.20 24.98 -65.36
C PRO A 4 -27.75 25.10 -63.92
N MET A 5 -28.37 23.98 -63.47
CA MET A 5 -28.86 23.74 -62.13
C MET A 5 -27.68 23.51 -61.18
N LYS A 6 -27.48 24.39 -60.20
CA LYS A 6 -26.45 24.25 -59.14
C LYS A 6 -26.94 23.26 -58.09
N ILE A 7 -26.29 22.11 -58.03
CA ILE A 7 -26.47 21.12 -56.96
C ILE A 7 -25.65 21.58 -55.74
N PHE A 8 -26.30 22.00 -54.67
CA PHE A 8 -25.66 22.22 -53.35
C PHE A 8 -25.55 20.88 -52.62
N LEU A 9 -24.34 20.38 -52.49
CA LEU A 9 -24.02 19.21 -51.65
C LEU A 9 -23.83 19.69 -50.21
N ALA A 10 -24.81 19.47 -49.35
CA ALA A 10 -24.71 19.72 -47.91
C ALA A 10 -23.94 18.63 -47.26
N ALA A 11 -22.68 18.89 -46.88
CA ALA A 11 -21.88 17.97 -46.06
C ALA A 11 -22.36 18.08 -44.60
N MET A 12 -23.08 17.09 -44.11
CA MET A 12 -23.34 16.88 -42.66
C MET A 12 -22.06 16.45 -42.00
N ILE A 13 -21.42 17.32 -41.25
CA ILE A 13 -20.36 16.99 -40.32
C ILE A 13 -21.03 16.41 -39.06
N ALA A 14 -21.03 15.10 -38.92
CA ALA A 14 -21.41 14.44 -37.67
C ALA A 14 -20.33 14.70 -36.61
N LEU A 15 -20.61 15.65 -35.73
CA LEU A 15 -19.78 15.96 -34.59
C LEU A 15 -19.99 14.82 -33.53
N GLY A 16 -19.18 13.76 -33.62
CA GLY A 16 -19.17 12.70 -32.63
C GLY A 16 -18.64 13.26 -31.30
N THR A 17 -19.53 13.53 -30.36
CA THR A 17 -19.13 13.81 -28.97
C THR A 17 -18.52 12.54 -28.39
N VAL A 18 -17.19 12.47 -28.35
CA VAL A 18 -16.49 11.48 -27.53
C VAL A 18 -16.77 11.87 -26.08
N LEU A 19 -17.76 11.23 -25.48
CA LEU A 19 -17.91 11.25 -24.01
C LEU A 19 -16.66 10.56 -23.44
N SER A 20 -15.68 11.33 -23.02
CA SER A 20 -14.64 10.86 -22.12
C SER A 20 -15.35 10.40 -20.85
N ALA A 21 -15.53 9.08 -20.69
CA ALA A 21 -15.93 8.52 -19.41
C ALA A 21 -14.86 8.94 -18.39
N ARG A 22 -15.13 9.98 -17.61
CA ARG A 22 -14.28 10.38 -16.51
C ARG A 22 -14.18 9.17 -15.59
N ALA A 23 -12.95 8.73 -15.34
CA ALA A 23 -12.63 7.74 -14.34
C ALA A 23 -13.37 8.11 -13.03
N GLN A 24 -14.41 7.35 -12.68
CA GLN A 24 -15.19 7.62 -11.48
C GLN A 24 -14.57 6.81 -10.34
N LEU A 25 -13.73 7.47 -9.55
CA LEU A 25 -13.19 6.92 -8.34
C LEU A 25 -14.32 6.68 -7.34
N HIS A 26 -14.48 5.42 -6.91
CA HIS A 26 -15.35 5.05 -5.80
C HIS A 26 -14.53 4.96 -4.52
N THR A 27 -15.02 5.54 -3.45
CA THR A 27 -14.39 5.47 -2.13
C THR A 27 -15.45 5.36 -1.05
N GLU A 28 -15.19 4.51 -0.04
CA GLU A 28 -16.09 4.35 1.09
C GLU A 28 -15.36 3.91 2.36
N ALA A 29 -15.88 4.28 3.52
CA ALA A 29 -15.49 3.71 4.79
C ALA A 29 -16.19 2.37 4.98
N VAL A 30 -15.43 1.33 5.38
CA VAL A 30 -15.95 -0.02 5.57
C VAL A 30 -15.70 -0.44 7.01
N GLU A 31 -16.79 -0.68 7.75
CA GLU A 31 -16.70 -1.26 9.09
C GLU A 31 -16.55 -2.78 9.00
N TYR A 32 -15.64 -3.34 9.78
CA TYR A 32 -15.39 -4.77 9.86
C TYR A 32 -14.96 -5.16 11.27
N LYS A 33 -14.79 -6.45 11.52
CA LYS A 33 -14.45 -6.96 12.85
C LYS A 33 -13.24 -7.89 12.82
N ASP A 34 -12.55 -7.88 13.95
CA ASP A 34 -11.59 -8.93 14.32
C ASP A 34 -11.88 -9.35 15.77
N GLY A 35 -12.51 -10.52 15.96
CA GLY A 35 -13.15 -10.89 17.21
C GLY A 35 -14.18 -9.84 17.65
N ASP A 36 -14.05 -9.33 18.87
CA ASP A 36 -14.92 -8.28 19.42
C ASP A 36 -14.50 -6.86 19.00
N ALA A 37 -13.33 -6.70 18.41
CA ALA A 37 -12.87 -5.38 18.00
C ALA A 37 -13.55 -4.91 16.73
N VAL A 38 -14.13 -3.72 16.77
CA VAL A 38 -14.68 -3.03 15.62
C VAL A 38 -13.58 -2.18 14.98
N LEU A 39 -13.41 -2.34 13.68
CA LEU A 39 -12.41 -1.68 12.86
C LEU A 39 -13.09 -0.91 11.74
N GLU A 40 -12.45 0.17 11.26
CA GLU A 40 -12.97 0.97 10.15
C GLU A 40 -11.87 1.25 9.14
N GLY A 41 -11.93 0.54 8.02
CA GLY A 41 -11.03 0.70 6.89
C GLY A 41 -11.58 1.65 5.82
N TYR A 42 -10.82 1.78 4.73
CA TYR A 42 -11.17 2.64 3.60
C TYR A 42 -10.96 1.87 2.29
N LEU A 43 -12.04 1.67 1.55
CA LEU A 43 -12.04 1.03 0.23
C LEU A 43 -11.94 2.09 -0.86
N ALA A 44 -11.12 1.82 -1.89
CA ALA A 44 -11.03 2.66 -3.07
C ALA A 44 -10.86 1.82 -4.34
N TYR A 45 -11.58 2.14 -5.39
CA TYR A 45 -11.41 1.55 -6.72
C TYR A 45 -11.99 2.47 -7.82
N ASN A 46 -11.60 2.24 -9.07
CA ASN A 46 -12.07 3.05 -10.19
C ASN A 46 -13.14 2.28 -10.99
N ASN A 47 -14.34 2.84 -11.10
CA ASN A 47 -15.48 2.21 -11.80
C ASN A 47 -15.32 2.16 -13.32
N SER A 48 -14.41 2.95 -13.91
CA SER A 48 -14.34 3.12 -15.36
C SER A 48 -13.35 2.19 -16.07
N THR A 49 -12.55 1.41 -15.32
CA THR A 49 -11.32 0.84 -15.89
C THR A 49 -11.40 -0.61 -16.34
N ALA A 50 -12.37 -1.41 -15.90
CA ALA A 50 -12.46 -2.78 -16.37
C ALA A 50 -13.77 -3.46 -15.98
N THR A 51 -14.27 -4.31 -16.87
CA THR A 51 -15.25 -5.36 -16.55
C THR A 51 -14.48 -6.56 -15.98
N GLY A 52 -14.78 -6.96 -14.76
CA GLY A 52 -14.21 -8.16 -14.14
C GLY A 52 -13.32 -7.90 -12.91
N LYS A 53 -12.75 -8.98 -12.40
CA LYS A 53 -11.90 -8.94 -11.20
C LYS A 53 -10.54 -8.32 -11.50
N ARG A 54 -10.00 -7.58 -10.53
CA ARG A 54 -8.75 -6.81 -10.61
C ARG A 54 -7.81 -7.17 -9.48
N PRO A 55 -6.50 -6.97 -9.63
CA PRO A 55 -5.59 -7.16 -8.53
C PRO A 55 -5.98 -6.31 -7.32
N GLY A 56 -5.85 -6.89 -6.13
CA GLY A 56 -6.13 -6.24 -4.87
C GLY A 56 -4.86 -5.74 -4.18
N VAL A 57 -4.92 -4.57 -3.54
CA VAL A 57 -3.82 -4.03 -2.73
C VAL A 57 -4.32 -3.65 -1.35
N LEU A 58 -3.79 -4.33 -0.32
CA LEU A 58 -3.97 -3.93 1.07
C LEU A 58 -2.98 -2.82 1.41
N ILE A 59 -3.41 -1.73 2.03
CA ILE A 59 -2.54 -0.71 2.60
C ILE A 59 -2.63 -0.77 4.12
N VAL A 60 -1.48 -0.78 4.80
CA VAL A 60 -1.42 -0.65 6.25
C VAL A 60 -0.84 0.71 6.63
N HIS A 61 -1.52 1.38 7.55
CA HIS A 61 -1.26 2.74 7.96
C HIS A 61 0.03 2.91 8.80
N GLN A 62 0.48 4.15 8.92
CA GLN A 62 1.56 4.57 9.80
C GLN A 62 1.11 4.59 11.27
N TRP A 63 1.99 5.00 12.16
CA TRP A 63 1.77 5.01 13.62
C TRP A 63 0.65 5.95 14.11
N MET A 64 0.24 6.94 13.29
CA MET A 64 -0.89 7.83 13.60
C MET A 64 -2.26 7.21 13.32
N GLY A 65 -2.32 5.95 12.89
CA GLY A 65 -3.54 5.30 12.45
C GLY A 65 -3.87 5.61 10.99
N LEU A 66 -5.06 5.18 10.55
CA LEU A 66 -5.52 5.41 9.18
C LEU A 66 -5.89 6.89 9.00
N THR A 67 -5.08 7.59 8.20
CA THR A 67 -5.19 9.03 7.95
C THR A 67 -5.46 9.34 6.48
N ASP A 68 -5.56 10.62 6.14
CA ASP A 68 -5.73 11.04 4.73
C ASP A 68 -4.53 10.70 3.84
N TYR A 69 -3.35 10.44 4.43
CA TYR A 69 -2.19 9.99 3.68
C TYR A 69 -2.43 8.62 3.04
N GLU A 70 -2.85 7.63 3.81
CA GLU A 70 -3.14 6.28 3.32
C GLU A 70 -4.31 6.28 2.34
N LYS A 71 -5.36 7.06 2.62
CA LYS A 71 -6.49 7.24 1.69
C LYS A 71 -6.03 7.79 0.35
N LYS A 72 -5.15 8.80 0.37
CA LYS A 72 -4.59 9.37 -0.87
C LYS A 72 -3.75 8.37 -1.65
N ARG A 73 -2.93 7.56 -0.96
CA ARG A 73 -2.17 6.46 -1.59
C ARG A 73 -3.12 5.39 -2.19
N ALA A 74 -4.24 5.09 -1.50
CA ALA A 74 -5.27 4.19 -2.04
C ALA A 74 -5.92 4.73 -3.31
N GLU A 75 -6.29 6.00 -3.34
CA GLU A 75 -6.83 6.66 -4.53
C GLU A 75 -5.85 6.61 -5.71
N MET A 76 -4.55 6.86 -5.45
CA MET A 76 -3.51 6.76 -6.49
C MET A 76 -3.42 5.34 -7.07
N LEU A 77 -3.47 4.30 -6.25
CA LEU A 77 -3.48 2.91 -6.70
C LEU A 77 -4.79 2.53 -7.41
N ALA A 78 -5.93 3.02 -6.93
CA ALA A 78 -7.23 2.81 -7.57
C ALA A 78 -7.26 3.41 -8.99
N GLN A 79 -6.61 4.57 -9.20
CA GLN A 79 -6.43 5.17 -10.54
C GLN A 79 -5.56 4.32 -11.47
N LEU A 80 -4.66 3.49 -10.93
CA LEU A 80 -3.87 2.51 -11.69
C LEU A 80 -4.65 1.22 -12.00
N GLY A 81 -5.90 1.10 -11.53
CA GLY A 81 -6.78 -0.03 -11.82
C GLY A 81 -6.87 -1.09 -10.72
N TYR A 82 -6.26 -0.87 -9.56
CA TYR A 82 -6.34 -1.79 -8.43
C TYR A 82 -7.64 -1.62 -7.62
N VAL A 83 -8.07 -2.68 -6.93
CA VAL A 83 -9.00 -2.60 -5.80
C VAL A 83 -8.15 -2.44 -4.54
N VAL A 84 -8.37 -1.38 -3.79
CA VAL A 84 -7.48 -1.02 -2.67
C VAL A 84 -8.27 -0.94 -1.38
N PHE A 85 -7.75 -1.56 -0.34
CA PHE A 85 -8.31 -1.47 1.00
C PHE A 85 -7.25 -1.01 2.00
N CYS A 86 -7.50 0.12 2.67
CA CYS A 86 -6.67 0.56 3.79
C CYS A 86 -7.21 -0.09 5.07
N ALA A 87 -6.41 -0.96 5.68
CA ALA A 87 -6.77 -1.61 6.93
C ALA A 87 -6.62 -0.67 8.13
N ASP A 88 -7.53 -0.77 9.08
CA ASP A 88 -7.41 -0.20 10.41
C ASP A 88 -6.82 -1.27 11.35
N ILE A 89 -5.69 -0.98 11.96
CA ILE A 89 -5.05 -1.89 12.91
C ILE A 89 -5.48 -1.58 14.35
N TYR A 90 -5.75 -0.30 14.65
CA TYR A 90 -5.94 0.16 16.01
C TYR A 90 -7.38 -0.01 16.52
N GLY A 91 -8.37 0.22 15.66
CA GLY A 91 -9.78 0.20 16.03
C GLY A 91 -10.53 1.42 15.52
N LYS A 92 -11.83 1.25 15.30
CA LYS A 92 -12.71 2.33 14.84
C LYS A 92 -12.61 3.54 15.76
N GLY A 93 -12.31 4.69 15.17
CA GLY A 93 -12.19 5.96 15.90
C GLY A 93 -10.86 6.15 16.65
N ILE A 94 -9.98 5.13 16.70
CA ILE A 94 -8.67 5.29 17.36
C ILE A 94 -7.70 5.91 16.36
N ARG A 95 -7.51 7.22 16.50
CA ARG A 95 -6.61 8.05 15.68
C ARG A 95 -5.78 8.93 16.62
N PRO A 96 -4.55 8.50 16.98
CA PRO A 96 -3.66 9.29 17.83
C PRO A 96 -3.48 10.72 17.31
N GLN A 97 -3.50 11.70 18.21
CA GLN A 97 -3.38 13.10 17.85
C GLN A 97 -2.00 13.70 18.18
N ASP A 98 -1.18 12.95 18.91
CA ASP A 98 0.17 13.33 19.31
C ASP A 98 1.14 12.13 19.24
N THR A 99 2.42 12.41 19.34
CA THR A 99 3.47 11.41 19.24
C THR A 99 3.49 10.42 20.41
N GLN A 100 3.04 10.83 21.60
CA GLN A 100 3.04 9.97 22.78
C GLN A 100 1.96 8.89 22.63
N THR A 101 0.74 9.28 22.29
CA THR A 101 -0.37 8.34 22.05
C THR A 101 -0.14 7.47 20.83
N ALA A 102 0.47 8.00 19.76
CA ALA A 102 0.86 7.23 18.59
C ALA A 102 1.92 6.16 18.93
N SER A 103 2.94 6.54 19.71
CA SER A 103 3.98 5.60 20.16
C SER A 103 3.39 4.48 21.03
N ALA A 104 2.48 4.83 21.96
CA ALA A 104 1.82 3.85 22.81
C ALA A 104 0.96 2.86 21.99
N GLN A 105 0.17 3.37 21.02
CA GLN A 105 -0.64 2.51 20.16
C GLN A 105 0.25 1.59 19.28
N ALA A 106 1.22 2.14 18.57
CA ALA A 106 2.13 1.34 17.75
C ALA A 106 2.89 0.31 18.61
N GLY A 107 3.35 0.72 19.79
CA GLY A 107 4.06 -0.14 20.75
C GLY A 107 3.24 -1.33 21.19
N LYS A 108 1.94 -1.16 21.48
CA LYS A 108 1.02 -2.24 21.83
C LYS A 108 1.06 -3.38 20.80
N TYR A 109 0.93 -3.06 19.53
CA TYR A 109 0.90 -4.05 18.45
C TYR A 109 2.29 -4.57 18.08
N LYS A 110 3.32 -3.72 18.18
CA LYS A 110 4.70 -4.17 17.95
C LYS A 110 5.21 -5.13 19.03
N SER A 111 4.73 -5.01 20.28
CA SER A 111 5.02 -5.97 21.35
C SER A 111 4.18 -7.23 21.31
N ASP A 112 3.03 -7.21 20.64
CA ASP A 112 2.15 -8.37 20.42
C ASP A 112 2.02 -8.64 18.90
N ARG A 113 2.99 -9.37 18.35
CA ARG A 113 3.03 -9.71 16.92
C ARG A 113 1.88 -10.61 16.49
N ALA A 114 1.32 -11.42 17.40
CA ALA A 114 0.16 -12.25 17.09
C ALA A 114 -1.05 -11.37 16.83
N LEU A 115 -1.38 -10.44 17.74
CA LEU A 115 -2.46 -9.48 17.56
C LEU A 115 -2.24 -8.62 16.31
N LEU A 116 -1.00 -8.17 16.04
CA LEU A 116 -0.68 -7.40 14.83
C LEU A 116 -1.00 -8.17 13.56
N ARG A 117 -0.63 -9.46 13.51
CA ARG A 117 -0.93 -10.37 12.39
C ARG A 117 -2.41 -10.61 12.23
N GLU A 118 -3.16 -10.81 13.32
CA GLU A 118 -4.62 -10.97 13.32
C GLU A 118 -5.30 -9.73 12.69
N ARG A 119 -4.95 -8.52 13.14
CA ARG A 119 -5.49 -7.26 12.59
C ARG A 119 -5.21 -7.10 11.09
N ALA A 120 -3.99 -7.42 10.66
CA ALA A 120 -3.61 -7.33 9.24
C ALA A 120 -4.38 -8.35 8.40
N ASN A 121 -4.52 -9.59 8.88
CA ASN A 121 -5.29 -10.64 8.21
C ASN A 121 -6.78 -10.31 8.15
N ALA A 122 -7.36 -9.70 9.19
CA ALA A 122 -8.74 -9.25 9.16
C ALA A 122 -8.98 -8.21 8.05
N GLY A 123 -8.05 -7.25 7.88
CA GLY A 123 -8.10 -6.30 6.77
C GLY A 123 -7.92 -6.97 5.40
N LEU A 124 -7.01 -7.94 5.28
CA LEU A 124 -6.82 -8.72 4.07
C LEU A 124 -8.10 -9.46 3.66
N ALA A 125 -8.77 -10.09 4.63
CA ALA A 125 -10.02 -10.80 4.39
C ALA A 125 -11.15 -9.89 3.85
N VAL A 126 -11.20 -8.61 4.26
CA VAL A 126 -12.15 -7.63 3.68
C VAL A 126 -11.84 -7.38 2.21
N LEU A 127 -10.56 -7.16 1.87
CA LEU A 127 -10.15 -6.95 0.47
C LEU A 127 -10.47 -8.17 -0.40
N GLU A 128 -10.20 -9.38 0.08
CA GLU A 128 -10.42 -10.63 -0.66
C GLU A 128 -11.90 -10.95 -0.87
N LYS A 129 -12.76 -10.55 0.07
CA LYS A 129 -14.23 -10.73 -0.04
C LYS A 129 -14.88 -9.72 -0.99
N ASN A 130 -14.19 -8.67 -1.40
CA ASN A 130 -14.75 -7.72 -2.35
C ASN A 130 -14.91 -8.37 -3.73
N ASP A 131 -16.09 -8.28 -4.33
CA ASP A 131 -16.44 -8.95 -5.59
C ASP A 131 -15.56 -8.56 -6.77
N LEU A 132 -14.95 -7.37 -6.72
CA LEU A 132 -14.04 -6.85 -7.74
C LEU A 132 -12.59 -7.35 -7.57
N THR A 133 -12.26 -7.98 -6.44
CA THR A 133 -10.89 -8.43 -6.16
C THR A 133 -10.60 -9.78 -6.80
N ASP A 134 -9.51 -9.87 -7.55
CA ASP A 134 -8.91 -11.13 -7.95
C ASP A 134 -8.03 -11.65 -6.82
N THR A 135 -8.52 -12.63 -6.09
CA THR A 135 -7.83 -13.19 -4.92
C THR A 135 -6.52 -13.92 -5.24
N LYS A 136 -6.26 -14.22 -6.51
CA LYS A 136 -4.97 -14.76 -6.96
C LYS A 136 -3.91 -13.69 -7.18
N ARG A 137 -4.31 -12.43 -7.25
CA ARG A 137 -3.45 -11.28 -7.50
C ARG A 137 -3.64 -10.24 -6.40
N VAL A 138 -3.23 -10.58 -5.18
CA VAL A 138 -3.30 -9.68 -4.02
C VAL A 138 -1.89 -9.37 -3.51
N ALA A 139 -1.64 -8.11 -3.18
CA ALA A 139 -0.43 -7.66 -2.52
C ALA A 139 -0.78 -6.80 -1.29
N ALA A 140 0.19 -6.65 -0.38
CA ALA A 140 0.05 -5.71 0.72
C ALA A 140 1.21 -4.71 0.73
N ILE A 141 0.91 -3.44 1.01
CA ILE A 141 1.93 -2.41 1.22
C ILE A 141 1.71 -1.72 2.56
N GLY A 142 2.78 -1.21 3.14
CA GLY A 142 2.67 -0.50 4.41
C GLY A 142 3.78 0.54 4.57
N TYR A 143 3.48 1.57 5.34
CA TYR A 143 4.36 2.71 5.58
C TYR A 143 4.73 2.79 7.07
N CYS A 144 6.01 2.95 7.43
CA CYS A 144 6.47 3.05 8.82
C CYS A 144 6.01 1.83 9.64
N PHE A 145 5.14 2.02 10.65
CA PHE A 145 4.49 0.94 11.40
C PHE A 145 3.81 -0.08 10.47
N GLY A 146 3.13 0.40 9.42
CA GLY A 146 2.50 -0.45 8.42
C GLY A 146 3.51 -1.28 7.61
N GLY A 147 4.70 -0.74 7.36
CA GLY A 147 5.79 -1.47 6.71
C GLY A 147 6.24 -2.68 7.53
N THR A 148 6.37 -2.52 8.86
CA THR A 148 6.58 -3.65 9.79
C THR A 148 5.40 -4.61 9.73
N THR A 149 4.17 -4.09 9.71
CA THR A 149 2.95 -4.90 9.74
C THR A 149 2.81 -5.81 8.52
N VAL A 150 3.13 -5.32 7.31
CA VAL A 150 3.04 -6.17 6.10
C VAL A 150 4.15 -7.23 6.06
N LEU A 151 5.32 -6.97 6.65
CA LEU A 151 6.33 -8.01 6.85
C LEU A 151 5.83 -9.08 7.85
N GLU A 152 5.15 -8.67 8.91
CA GLU A 152 4.53 -9.60 9.85
C GLU A 152 3.35 -10.37 9.22
N LEU A 153 2.59 -9.75 8.32
CA LEU A 153 1.58 -10.44 7.52
C LEU A 153 2.22 -11.53 6.63
N ALA A 154 3.34 -11.23 5.97
CA ALA A 154 4.08 -12.24 5.21
C ALA A 154 4.59 -13.37 6.12
N ARG A 155 5.19 -13.04 7.29
CA ARG A 155 5.66 -14.01 8.30
C ARG A 155 4.53 -14.87 8.90
N SER A 156 3.27 -14.40 8.86
CA SER A 156 2.11 -15.22 9.26
C SER A 156 1.74 -16.29 8.23
N GLY A 157 2.36 -16.29 7.05
CA GLY A 157 2.10 -17.24 5.98
C GLY A 157 0.91 -16.84 5.09
N ALA A 158 0.56 -15.56 5.04
CA ALA A 158 -0.50 -15.06 4.16
C ALA A 158 -0.29 -15.51 2.71
N ASP A 159 -1.38 -15.96 2.07
CA ASP A 159 -1.36 -16.47 0.69
C ASP A 159 -1.65 -15.32 -0.29
N ILE A 160 -0.65 -14.45 -0.45
CA ILE A 160 -0.68 -13.28 -1.33
C ILE A 160 0.54 -13.27 -2.24
N ALA A 161 0.51 -12.48 -3.33
CA ALA A 161 1.58 -12.45 -4.32
C ALA A 161 2.84 -11.73 -3.81
N GLY A 162 2.70 -10.69 -3.00
CA GLY A 162 3.85 -9.95 -2.49
C GLY A 162 3.51 -8.91 -1.43
N VAL A 163 4.56 -8.47 -0.72
CA VAL A 163 4.48 -7.35 0.23
C VAL A 163 5.52 -6.28 -0.09
N VAL A 164 5.16 -5.00 0.15
CA VAL A 164 6.09 -3.87 0.03
C VAL A 164 6.14 -3.09 1.34
N SER A 165 7.29 -3.05 1.97
CA SER A 165 7.55 -2.27 3.18
C SER A 165 8.23 -0.95 2.82
N PHE A 166 7.57 0.19 3.04
CA PHE A 166 8.16 1.53 2.91
C PHE A 166 8.63 2.03 4.27
N HIS A 167 9.93 2.25 4.42
CA HIS A 167 10.57 2.72 5.66
C HIS A 167 9.99 2.06 6.93
N GLY A 168 9.65 0.76 6.84
CA GLY A 168 9.19 -0.04 7.98
C GLY A 168 10.34 -0.50 8.86
N GLY A 169 10.07 -0.81 10.13
CA GLY A 169 11.00 -1.54 10.98
C GLY A 169 11.21 -2.94 10.44
N LEU A 170 12.47 -3.38 10.41
CA LEU A 170 12.88 -4.66 9.82
C LEU A 170 13.09 -5.75 10.88
N ASP A 171 12.99 -5.38 12.14
CA ASP A 171 13.16 -6.29 13.29
C ASP A 171 12.15 -7.45 13.28
N SER A 172 12.61 -8.62 13.63
CA SER A 172 11.76 -9.78 13.90
C SER A 172 12.10 -10.37 15.26
N PRO A 173 11.14 -10.50 16.21
CA PRO A 173 11.37 -11.20 17.46
C PRO A 173 11.49 -12.72 17.26
N LYS A 174 11.05 -13.24 16.10
CA LYS A 174 11.09 -14.66 15.72
C LYS A 174 11.53 -14.80 14.26
N PRO A 175 12.83 -14.68 13.95
CA PRO A 175 13.34 -14.79 12.59
C PRO A 175 13.00 -16.12 11.90
N GLU A 176 12.78 -17.19 12.69
CA GLU A 176 12.34 -18.49 12.18
C GLU A 176 10.98 -18.46 11.48
N ASP A 177 10.12 -17.45 11.75
CA ASP A 177 8.84 -17.25 11.06
C ASP A 177 9.05 -16.85 9.59
N GLY A 178 10.24 -16.43 9.18
CA GLY A 178 10.60 -16.21 7.78
C GLY A 178 10.32 -17.45 6.91
N LYS A 179 10.41 -18.65 7.47
CA LYS A 179 10.08 -19.92 6.77
C LYS A 179 8.61 -20.05 6.38
N ASN A 180 7.72 -19.26 6.98
CA ASN A 180 6.30 -19.25 6.63
C ASN A 180 5.99 -18.33 5.46
N ILE A 181 6.92 -17.44 5.08
CA ILE A 181 6.71 -16.47 3.99
C ILE A 181 6.58 -17.23 2.67
N LYS A 182 5.43 -17.04 2.01
CA LYS A 182 5.10 -17.66 0.72
C LYS A 182 5.19 -16.68 -0.44
N CYS A 183 5.15 -15.39 -0.16
CA CYS A 183 5.09 -14.31 -1.13
C CYS A 183 6.46 -13.69 -1.38
N LYS A 184 6.58 -12.90 -2.46
CA LYS A 184 7.76 -12.06 -2.70
C LYS A 184 7.77 -10.84 -1.78
N VAL A 185 8.97 -10.35 -1.45
CA VAL A 185 9.15 -9.24 -0.50
C VAL A 185 9.98 -8.12 -1.14
N LEU A 186 9.43 -6.91 -1.17
CA LEU A 186 10.16 -5.69 -1.51
C LEU A 186 10.27 -4.79 -0.28
N VAL A 187 11.48 -4.35 0.03
CA VAL A 187 11.75 -3.35 1.08
C VAL A 187 12.32 -2.08 0.45
N CYS A 188 11.62 -0.96 0.66
CA CYS A 188 12.04 0.38 0.28
C CYS A 188 12.56 1.11 1.53
N HIS A 189 13.89 1.19 1.68
CA HIS A 189 14.56 1.62 2.90
C HIS A 189 15.31 2.95 2.73
N GLY A 190 15.13 3.88 3.67
CA GLY A 190 15.97 5.09 3.74
C GLY A 190 17.39 4.69 4.16
N ALA A 191 18.39 4.98 3.32
CA ALA A 191 19.77 4.56 3.59
C ALA A 191 20.33 5.16 4.89
N ASP A 192 19.80 6.30 5.30
CA ASP A 192 20.24 7.07 6.47
C ASP A 192 19.18 7.03 7.61
N ASP A 193 18.27 6.03 7.59
CA ASP A 193 17.21 5.87 8.60
C ASP A 193 17.79 5.45 9.96
N PRO A 194 17.76 6.32 10.98
CA PRO A 194 18.34 6.00 12.29
C PRO A 194 17.50 5.05 13.12
N PHE A 195 16.21 4.83 12.75
CA PHE A 195 15.30 3.94 13.45
C PHE A 195 15.43 2.49 13.01
N ASN A 196 16.14 2.23 11.90
CA ASN A 196 16.54 0.92 11.44
C ASN A 196 18.05 0.78 11.37
N PRO A 197 18.73 0.54 12.49
CA PRO A 197 20.18 0.42 12.53
C PRO A 197 20.69 -0.73 11.65
N ALA A 198 21.93 -0.62 11.18
CA ALA A 198 22.53 -1.60 10.25
C ALA A 198 22.43 -3.05 10.73
N LYS A 199 22.45 -3.29 12.05
CA LYS A 199 22.28 -4.62 12.63
C LYS A 199 20.90 -5.24 12.30
N ASP A 200 19.83 -4.42 12.31
CA ASP A 200 18.47 -4.90 12.05
C ASP A 200 18.26 -5.15 10.53
N VAL A 201 18.88 -4.31 9.70
CA VAL A 201 18.93 -4.54 8.24
C VAL A 201 19.66 -5.85 7.93
N THR A 202 20.83 -6.08 8.54
CA THR A 202 21.60 -7.32 8.35
C THR A 202 20.84 -8.54 8.87
N ALA A 203 20.14 -8.42 10.02
CA ALA A 203 19.33 -9.51 10.57
C ALA A 203 18.17 -9.87 9.63
N PHE A 204 17.49 -8.86 9.08
CA PHE A 204 16.44 -9.07 8.07
C PHE A 204 16.99 -9.77 6.81
N GLU A 205 18.12 -9.29 6.28
CA GLU A 205 18.73 -9.92 5.09
C GLU A 205 19.11 -11.39 5.35
N ASN A 206 19.59 -11.73 6.55
CA ASN A 206 19.89 -13.10 6.94
C ASN A 206 18.61 -13.94 7.06
N GLU A 207 17.56 -13.43 7.72
CA GLU A 207 16.24 -14.07 7.78
C GLU A 207 15.72 -14.44 6.37
N MET A 208 15.77 -13.50 5.43
CA MET A 208 15.30 -13.73 4.05
C MET A 208 16.13 -14.81 3.32
N ARG A 209 17.47 -14.78 3.48
CA ARG A 209 18.37 -15.78 2.87
C ARG A 209 18.16 -17.18 3.47
N ASP A 210 18.13 -17.27 4.80
CA ASP A 210 18.01 -18.54 5.49
C ASP A 210 16.65 -19.21 5.25
N SER A 211 15.62 -18.38 5.06
CA SER A 211 14.26 -18.82 4.75
C SER A 211 14.02 -19.03 3.25
N LYS A 212 14.99 -18.72 2.38
CA LYS A 212 14.91 -18.83 0.91
C LYS A 212 13.75 -18.04 0.30
N VAL A 213 13.42 -16.90 0.87
CA VAL A 213 12.42 -15.99 0.36
C VAL A 213 12.94 -15.33 -0.92
N ASP A 214 12.05 -15.07 -1.89
CA ASP A 214 12.34 -14.18 -3.01
C ASP A 214 12.14 -12.72 -2.53
N TRP A 215 13.25 -11.98 -2.41
CA TRP A 215 13.22 -10.66 -1.79
C TRP A 215 14.17 -9.66 -2.46
N GLN A 216 13.82 -8.39 -2.32
CA GLN A 216 14.65 -7.26 -2.72
C GLN A 216 14.62 -6.18 -1.63
N LEU A 217 15.78 -5.59 -1.33
CA LEU A 217 15.91 -4.44 -0.45
C LEU A 217 16.63 -3.31 -1.22
N ILE A 218 15.94 -2.18 -1.38
CA ILE A 218 16.45 -0.99 -2.07
C ILE A 218 16.72 0.10 -1.03
N LYS A 219 17.97 0.59 -0.98
CA LYS A 219 18.38 1.70 -0.10
C LYS A 219 18.43 3.01 -0.90
N TYR A 220 17.68 4.00 -0.42
CA TYR A 220 17.64 5.34 -1.04
C TYR A 220 18.60 6.27 -0.30
N GLY A 221 19.73 6.60 -0.93
CA GLY A 221 20.76 7.49 -0.35
C GLY A 221 20.23 8.89 -0.05
N GLY A 222 20.57 9.44 1.10
CA GLY A 222 20.09 10.74 1.57
C GLY A 222 18.64 10.75 2.06
N ALA A 223 18.00 9.59 2.16
CA ALA A 223 16.66 9.45 2.74
C ALA A 223 16.75 8.87 4.15
N VAL A 224 16.02 9.48 5.07
CA VAL A 224 15.80 9.01 6.44
C VAL A 224 14.43 8.33 6.57
N HIS A 225 13.98 8.07 7.80
CA HIS A 225 12.62 7.53 8.02
C HIS A 225 11.54 8.44 7.44
N SER A 226 10.36 7.89 7.15
CA SER A 226 9.20 8.65 6.62
C SER A 226 9.45 9.38 5.30
N PHE A 227 10.40 8.94 4.49
CA PHE A 227 10.78 9.62 3.24
C PHE A 227 9.64 9.72 2.21
N THR A 228 8.56 8.94 2.35
CA THR A 228 7.37 9.03 1.49
C THR A 228 6.30 9.97 2.04
N GLN A 229 6.44 10.44 3.28
CA GLN A 229 5.41 11.21 4.00
C GLN A 229 5.49 12.70 3.64
N TRP A 230 4.58 13.21 2.85
CA TRP A 230 4.61 14.56 2.29
C TRP A 230 4.68 15.70 3.32
N ASN A 231 4.15 15.49 4.52
CA ASN A 231 4.14 16.47 5.62
C ASN A 231 5.18 16.19 6.72
N ALA A 232 6.14 15.28 6.49
CA ALA A 232 7.20 15.01 7.46
C ALA A 232 8.27 16.12 7.56
N GLY A 233 8.15 17.18 6.75
CA GLY A 233 9.18 18.22 6.64
C GLY A 233 10.40 17.73 5.84
N ASN A 234 11.47 18.53 5.84
CA ASN A 234 12.68 18.27 5.02
C ASN A 234 13.98 18.28 5.84
N ASP A 235 13.88 18.18 7.16
CA ASP A 235 15.03 18.22 8.07
C ASP A 235 15.43 16.79 8.47
N ASN A 236 16.41 16.24 7.76
CA ASN A 236 16.94 14.91 8.02
C ASN A 236 17.57 14.74 9.41
N SER A 237 17.99 15.82 10.06
CA SER A 237 18.60 15.76 11.40
C SER A 237 17.62 15.25 12.47
N LYS A 238 16.32 15.33 12.20
CA LYS A 238 15.25 14.79 13.06
C LYS A 238 15.05 13.27 12.91
N GLY A 239 15.76 12.63 11.98
CA GLY A 239 15.68 11.21 11.72
C GLY A 239 14.43 10.77 10.90
N ALA A 240 13.47 11.68 10.69
CA ALA A 240 12.29 11.47 9.85
C ALA A 240 12.02 12.72 9.02
N ALA A 241 11.98 12.59 7.69
CA ALA A 241 11.78 13.71 6.77
C ALA A 241 11.30 13.21 5.39
N TYR A 242 10.56 14.03 4.68
CA TYR A 242 10.18 13.76 3.30
C TYR A 242 11.37 13.90 2.35
N ASN A 243 11.50 12.95 1.43
CA ASN A 243 12.48 13.01 0.35
C ASN A 243 11.78 12.70 -0.99
N GLU A 244 11.53 13.75 -1.76
CA GLU A 244 10.78 13.64 -3.02
C GLU A 244 11.39 12.64 -4.01
N LYS A 245 12.72 12.59 -4.12
CA LYS A 245 13.40 11.66 -5.03
C LYS A 245 13.21 10.22 -4.59
N ALA A 246 13.36 9.95 -3.29
CA ALA A 246 13.18 8.62 -2.73
C ALA A 246 11.71 8.19 -2.81
N ASP A 247 10.74 9.08 -2.51
CA ASP A 247 9.30 8.82 -2.66
C ASP A 247 8.95 8.42 -4.10
N LYS A 248 9.34 9.23 -5.08
CA LYS A 248 9.06 8.96 -6.48
C LYS A 248 9.71 7.67 -6.99
N ARG A 249 10.97 7.40 -6.60
CA ARG A 249 11.69 6.19 -6.99
C ARG A 249 11.05 4.95 -6.39
N SER A 250 10.82 4.94 -5.08
CA SER A 250 10.22 3.80 -4.39
C SER A 250 8.80 3.48 -4.88
N TRP A 251 8.04 4.51 -5.29
CA TRP A 251 6.75 4.33 -5.96
C TRP A 251 6.89 3.63 -7.33
N GLN A 252 7.92 3.95 -8.12
CA GLN A 252 8.18 3.26 -9.38
C GLN A 252 8.66 1.83 -9.15
N ASP A 253 9.55 1.62 -8.16
CA ASP A 253 10.05 0.29 -7.82
C ASP A 253 8.90 -0.63 -7.36
N MET A 254 7.96 -0.12 -6.54
CA MET A 254 6.73 -0.84 -6.20
C MET A 254 5.89 -1.18 -7.43
N LYS A 255 5.70 -0.26 -8.38
CA LYS A 255 4.91 -0.52 -9.59
C LYS A 255 5.58 -1.58 -10.48
N GLN A 256 6.89 -1.56 -10.58
CA GLN A 256 7.65 -2.58 -11.29
C GLN A 256 7.48 -3.95 -10.61
N PHE A 257 7.60 -3.99 -9.29
CA PHE A 257 7.37 -5.19 -8.49
C PHE A 257 5.94 -5.73 -8.69
N PHE A 258 4.92 -4.87 -8.69
CA PHE A 258 3.54 -5.28 -8.98
C PHE A 258 3.38 -5.84 -10.41
N THR A 259 4.08 -5.29 -11.40
CA THR A 259 4.07 -5.83 -12.76
C THR A 259 4.64 -7.26 -12.79
N GLU A 260 5.62 -7.56 -11.95
CA GLU A 260 6.21 -8.89 -11.84
C GLU A 260 5.30 -9.89 -11.13
N ILE A 261 4.73 -9.51 -9.98
CA ILE A 261 3.98 -10.45 -9.13
C ILE A 261 2.53 -10.67 -9.55
N PHE A 262 1.97 -9.84 -10.42
CA PHE A 262 0.59 -9.94 -10.91
C PHE A 262 0.47 -10.49 -12.34
N GLN A 263 1.53 -11.11 -12.85
CA GLN A 263 1.53 -11.77 -14.16
C GLN A 263 0.64 -13.00 -14.20
#